data_e3604ce525a40a1daf312656990ba63f
#
_entry.id   e3604ce525a40a1daf312656990ba63f
#
_cell.length_a   1.000
_cell.length_b   1.000
_cell.length_c   1.000
_cell.angle_alpha   90.00
_cell.angle_beta   90.00
_cell.angle_gamma   90.00
#
_symmetry.space_group_name_H-M   'P 1'
#
loop_
_entity.id
_entity.type
_entity.pdbx_description
1 polymer ?
#
loop_
_entity_poly.entity_id
_entity_poly.type
_entity_poly.pdbx_seq_one_letter_code
_entity_poly.pdbx_strand_id
1 'polypeptide(L)'
;MATSKSKREELAAKYFNCSPRERAVFEAGIKLGTIYHQFVGTPVCAANADILEKAMEDGVRVQPFVKDIRVRIDRSALRRKRDEFDYQTLTGNMLDVTLVIQVEGVRAVAEMRYVNELRYPLMFVKEISEVESGD
;
A
#
# COMPACT_ATOMS: atom_id res chain seq x y z
N MET A 1 13.97 -1.00 -22.70
CA MET A 1 13.51 -2.28 -23.25
C MET A 1 12.35 -2.81 -22.41
N ALA A 2 11.30 -3.25 -23.08
CA ALA A 2 10.13 -3.79 -22.38
C ALA A 2 10.47 -5.13 -21.71
N THR A 3 9.92 -5.33 -20.52
CA THR A 3 10.06 -6.58 -19.79
C THR A 3 9.00 -7.56 -20.29
N SER A 4 9.41 -8.77 -20.64
CA SER A 4 8.47 -9.81 -21.04
C SER A 4 7.66 -10.28 -19.84
N LYS A 5 6.40 -10.60 -20.06
CA LYS A 5 5.58 -11.24 -19.05
C LYS A 5 6.09 -12.64 -18.77
N SER A 6 6.00 -13.05 -17.52
CA SER A 6 6.26 -14.43 -17.18
C SER A 6 5.13 -15.32 -17.71
N LYS A 7 5.41 -16.61 -17.83
CA LYS A 7 4.40 -17.59 -18.22
C LYS A 7 3.22 -17.59 -17.25
N ARG A 8 3.50 -17.43 -15.96
CA ARG A 8 2.44 -17.38 -14.94
C ARG A 8 1.56 -16.16 -15.10
N GLU A 9 2.14 -15.01 -15.44
CA GLU A 9 1.35 -13.80 -15.66
C GLU A 9 0.50 -13.93 -16.93
N GLU A 10 1.02 -14.54 -17.98
CA GLU A 10 0.23 -14.81 -19.19
C GLU A 10 -1.00 -15.67 -18.88
N LEU A 11 -0.81 -16.69 -18.04
CA LEU A 11 -1.91 -17.57 -17.63
C LEU A 11 -2.89 -16.82 -16.72
N ALA A 12 -2.39 -16.05 -15.77
CA ALA A 12 -3.23 -15.30 -14.84
C ALA A 12 -4.09 -14.27 -15.58
N ALA A 13 -3.51 -13.59 -16.57
CA ALA A 13 -4.23 -12.56 -17.33
C ALA A 13 -5.48 -13.08 -17.99
N LYS A 14 -5.54 -14.36 -18.31
CA LYS A 14 -6.71 -14.99 -18.95
C LYS A 14 -7.94 -15.03 -18.04
N TYR A 15 -7.74 -14.94 -16.73
CA TYR A 15 -8.84 -14.96 -15.78
C TYR A 15 -9.52 -13.59 -15.61
N PHE A 16 -8.85 -12.52 -16.05
CA PHE A 16 -9.35 -11.16 -15.85
C PHE A 16 -10.22 -10.72 -17.01
N ASN A 17 -11.51 -10.52 -16.74
CA ASN A 17 -12.44 -9.96 -17.69
C ASN A 17 -12.52 -8.45 -17.49
N CYS A 18 -11.39 -7.77 -17.71
CA CYS A 18 -11.31 -6.33 -17.50
C CYS A 18 -10.12 -5.75 -18.28
N SER A 19 -10.09 -4.43 -18.37
CA SER A 19 -8.97 -3.72 -19.01
C SER A 19 -7.75 -3.69 -18.10
N PRO A 20 -6.54 -3.40 -18.65
CA PRO A 20 -5.37 -3.17 -17.82
C PRO A 20 -5.55 -2.04 -16.80
N ARG A 21 -6.30 -0.99 -17.15
CA ARG A 21 -6.60 0.09 -16.21
C ARG A 21 -7.40 -0.41 -15.02
N GLU A 22 -8.40 -1.21 -15.28
CA GLU A 22 -9.23 -1.79 -14.23
C GLU A 22 -8.43 -2.76 -13.36
N ARG A 23 -7.58 -3.57 -13.99
CA ARG A 23 -6.73 -4.51 -13.26
C ARG A 23 -5.73 -3.78 -12.38
N ALA A 24 -5.12 -2.69 -12.86
CA ALA A 24 -4.16 -1.91 -12.06
C ALA A 24 -4.82 -1.37 -10.79
N VAL A 25 -6.05 -0.88 -10.90
CA VAL A 25 -6.80 -0.38 -9.75
C VAL A 25 -7.15 -1.50 -8.78
N PHE A 26 -7.55 -2.66 -9.31
CA PHE A 26 -7.85 -3.83 -8.49
C PHE A 26 -6.62 -4.28 -7.70
N GLU A 27 -5.47 -4.36 -8.37
CA GLU A 27 -4.21 -4.75 -7.71
C GLU A 27 -3.84 -3.75 -6.61
N ALA A 28 -4.02 -2.45 -6.87
CA ALA A 28 -3.74 -1.43 -5.87
C ALA A 28 -4.61 -1.61 -4.61
N GLY A 29 -5.89 -1.90 -4.79
CA GLY A 29 -6.80 -2.13 -3.67
C GLY A 29 -6.40 -3.33 -2.84
N ILE A 30 -5.97 -4.42 -3.49
CA ILE A 30 -5.50 -5.61 -2.78
C ILE A 30 -4.33 -5.26 -1.85
N LYS A 31 -3.33 -4.53 -2.37
CA LYS A 31 -2.13 -4.23 -1.61
C LYS A 31 -2.39 -3.24 -0.47
N LEU A 32 -3.22 -2.23 -0.70
CA LEU A 32 -3.62 -1.34 0.39
C LEU A 32 -4.38 -2.09 1.49
N GLY A 33 -5.29 -2.97 1.09
CA GLY A 33 -6.01 -3.81 2.03
C GLY A 33 -5.09 -4.72 2.82
N THR A 34 -4.05 -5.25 2.18
CA THR A 34 -3.04 -6.08 2.84
C THR A 34 -2.34 -5.31 3.96
N ILE A 35 -1.91 -4.08 3.69
CA ILE A 35 -1.27 -3.24 4.71
C ILE A 35 -2.20 -3.04 5.88
N TYR A 36 -3.42 -2.62 5.61
CA TYR A 36 -4.39 -2.34 6.65
C TYR A 36 -4.69 -3.58 7.51
N HIS A 37 -5.01 -4.68 6.88
CA HIS A 37 -5.48 -5.88 7.60
C HIS A 37 -4.37 -6.66 8.26
N GLN A 38 -3.13 -6.57 7.78
CA GLN A 38 -2.02 -7.30 8.39
C GLN A 38 -1.32 -6.52 9.50
N PHE A 39 -1.32 -5.20 9.44
CA PHE A 39 -0.50 -4.41 10.35
C PHE A 39 -1.29 -3.61 11.38
N VAL A 40 -2.54 -3.25 11.10
CA VAL A 40 -3.38 -2.58 12.11
C VAL A 40 -3.56 -3.52 13.29
N GLY A 41 -3.32 -2.99 14.48
CA GLY A 41 -3.30 -3.78 15.71
C GLY A 41 -1.91 -4.14 16.21
N THR A 42 -0.87 -3.93 15.41
CA THR A 42 0.52 -4.17 15.82
C THR A 42 0.92 -3.16 16.91
N PRO A 43 1.54 -3.59 18.01
CA PRO A 43 2.05 -2.64 19.00
C PRO A 43 3.05 -1.67 18.37
N VAL A 44 2.89 -0.39 18.67
CA VAL A 44 3.70 0.68 18.06
C VAL A 44 4.11 1.71 19.10
N CYS A 45 5.31 2.24 18.93
CA CYS A 45 5.85 3.33 19.74
C CYS A 45 6.87 4.10 18.89
N ALA A 46 7.39 5.19 19.43
CA ALA A 46 8.39 5.98 18.71
C ALA A 46 9.62 5.15 18.33
N ALA A 47 9.99 4.19 19.19
CA ALA A 47 11.20 3.39 18.98
C ALA A 47 11.09 2.37 17.86
N ASN A 48 9.88 1.84 17.57
CA ASN A 48 9.72 0.81 16.55
C ASN A 48 8.97 1.28 15.27
N ALA A 49 8.56 2.54 15.24
CA ALA A 49 7.79 3.03 14.09
C ALA A 49 8.56 2.93 12.77
N ASP A 50 9.86 3.26 12.78
CA ASP A 50 10.69 3.15 11.57
C ASP A 50 10.76 1.70 11.08
N ILE A 51 10.90 0.77 11.99
CA ILE A 51 11.00 -0.66 11.66
C ILE A 51 9.69 -1.15 11.06
N LEU A 52 8.56 -0.72 11.62
CA LEU A 52 7.25 -1.09 11.09
C LEU A 52 7.02 -0.51 9.70
N GLU A 53 7.38 0.75 9.47
CA GLU A 53 7.28 1.35 8.14
C GLU A 53 8.06 0.54 7.13
N LYS A 54 9.31 0.19 7.46
CA LYS A 54 10.14 -0.58 6.56
C LYS A 54 9.58 -1.98 6.32
N ALA A 55 9.09 -2.63 7.36
CA ALA A 55 8.50 -3.97 7.23
C ALA A 55 7.28 -3.96 6.28
N MET A 56 6.43 -2.95 6.42
CA MET A 56 5.27 -2.80 5.54
C MET A 56 5.70 -2.55 4.10
N GLU A 57 6.66 -1.64 3.88
CA GLU A 57 7.17 -1.35 2.54
C GLU A 57 7.80 -2.58 1.90
N ASP A 58 8.68 -3.26 2.63
CA ASP A 58 9.36 -4.44 2.10
C ASP A 58 8.38 -5.57 1.79
N GLY A 59 7.39 -5.76 2.64
CA GLY A 59 6.38 -6.80 2.43
C GLY A 59 5.51 -6.55 1.20
N VAL A 60 5.16 -5.30 0.94
CA VAL A 60 4.40 -4.95 -0.25
C VAL A 60 5.26 -5.03 -1.50
N ARG A 61 6.52 -4.59 -1.38
CA ARG A 61 7.43 -4.51 -2.53
C ARG A 61 7.69 -5.87 -3.19
N VAL A 62 7.60 -6.96 -2.44
CA VAL A 62 7.80 -8.30 -3.01
C VAL A 62 6.56 -8.84 -3.74
N GLN A 63 5.44 -8.15 -3.68
CA GLN A 63 4.20 -8.58 -4.34
C GLN A 63 4.20 -8.17 -5.81
N PRO A 64 3.43 -8.88 -6.66
CA PRO A 64 3.39 -8.56 -8.09
C PRO A 64 2.92 -7.14 -8.38
N PHE A 65 3.45 -6.55 -9.45
CA PHE A 65 3.03 -5.27 -10.01
C PHE A 65 3.35 -4.04 -9.18
N VAL A 66 4.01 -4.19 -8.04
CA VAL A 66 4.38 -3.03 -7.22
C VAL A 66 5.59 -2.33 -7.84
N LYS A 67 5.38 -1.09 -8.27
CA LYS A 67 6.43 -0.23 -8.81
C LYS A 67 7.10 0.56 -7.70
N ASP A 68 6.32 1.06 -6.76
CA ASP A 68 6.83 1.80 -5.62
C ASP A 68 5.83 1.74 -4.48
N ILE A 69 6.34 1.90 -3.27
CA ILE A 69 5.53 1.92 -2.04
C ILE A 69 6.21 2.81 -1.01
N ARG A 70 5.41 3.63 -0.36
CA ARG A 70 5.89 4.47 0.73
C ARG A 70 4.87 4.42 1.86
N VAL A 71 5.34 4.08 3.05
CA VAL A 71 4.50 4.02 4.25
C VAL A 71 5.07 4.95 5.31
N ARG A 72 4.21 5.78 5.88
CA ARG A 72 4.57 6.65 7.00
C ARG A 72 3.57 6.49 8.11
N ILE A 73 4.08 6.42 9.33
CA ILE A 73 3.28 6.41 10.55
C ILE A 73 3.32 7.81 11.14
N ASP A 74 2.16 8.35 11.48
CA ASP A 74 2.06 9.68 12.08
C ASP A 74 2.68 9.69 13.48
N ARG A 75 3.85 10.28 13.62
CA ARG A 75 4.58 10.34 14.90
C ARG A 75 3.82 11.16 15.96
N SER A 76 3.02 12.13 15.52
CA SER A 76 2.27 12.95 16.48
C SER A 76 1.16 12.18 17.18
N ALA A 77 0.76 11.04 16.63
CA ALA A 77 -0.23 10.17 17.24
C ALA A 77 0.35 9.27 18.32
N LEU A 78 1.67 9.20 18.42
CA LEU A 78 2.34 8.31 19.37
C LEU A 78 2.56 9.06 20.70
N ARG A 79 2.32 8.34 21.79
CA ARG A 79 2.46 8.89 23.12
C ARG A 79 3.40 8.05 23.98
N ARG A 80 3.86 8.60 25.08
CA ARG A 80 4.69 7.87 26.02
C ARG A 80 3.86 6.86 26.80
N LYS A 81 4.49 5.76 27.20
CA LYS A 81 3.87 4.77 28.08
C LYS A 81 3.59 5.42 29.45
N ARG A 82 2.44 5.12 30.02
CA ARG A 82 2.08 5.58 31.38
C ARG A 82 2.64 4.66 32.45
N ASP A 83 2.78 3.37 32.14
CA ASP A 83 3.36 2.36 33.02
C ASP A 83 3.82 1.17 32.16
N GLU A 84 4.35 0.13 32.80
CA GLU A 84 4.93 -1.03 32.11
C GLU A 84 3.92 -1.88 31.34
N PHE A 85 2.63 -1.72 31.60
CA PHE A 85 1.59 -2.49 30.91
C PHE A 85 0.90 -1.68 29.80
N ASP A 86 1.19 -0.39 29.71
CA ASP A 86 0.57 0.49 28.74
C ASP A 86 1.27 0.39 27.38
N TYR A 87 0.50 0.35 26.31
CA TYR A 87 1.03 0.44 24.96
C TYR A 87 -0.07 0.87 24.00
N GLN A 88 0.36 1.38 22.83
CA GLN A 88 -0.54 1.70 21.73
C GLN A 88 -0.42 0.62 20.67
N THR A 89 -1.49 0.46 19.91
CA THR A 89 -1.45 -0.35 18.70
C THR A 89 -1.63 0.55 17.49
N LEU A 90 -1.07 0.11 16.37
CA LEU A 90 -1.20 0.83 15.10
C LEU A 90 -2.66 0.85 14.68
N THR A 91 -3.16 2.05 14.33
CA THR A 91 -4.51 2.20 13.77
C THR A 91 -4.42 2.74 12.36
N GLY A 92 -5.48 2.54 11.59
CA GLY A 92 -5.53 3.07 10.22
C GLY A 92 -5.35 4.58 10.18
N ASN A 93 -5.80 5.29 11.21
CA ASN A 93 -5.69 6.74 11.28
C ASN A 93 -4.27 7.26 11.36
N MET A 94 -3.33 6.40 11.75
CA MET A 94 -1.91 6.75 11.85
C MET A 94 -1.16 6.56 10.53
N LEU A 95 -1.76 5.90 9.55
CA LEU A 95 -1.07 5.50 8.33
C LEU A 95 -1.23 6.51 7.21
N ASP A 96 -0.13 6.77 6.51
CA ASP A 96 -0.10 7.52 5.27
C ASP A 96 0.68 6.67 4.26
N VAL A 97 -0.01 6.17 3.25
CA VAL A 97 0.55 5.21 2.30
C VAL A 97 0.36 5.72 0.89
N THR A 98 1.43 5.67 0.11
CA THR A 98 1.37 5.94 -1.33
C THR A 98 1.90 4.70 -2.05
N LEU A 99 1.08 4.14 -2.92
CA LEU A 99 1.38 2.91 -3.64
C LEU A 99 1.31 3.18 -5.14
N VAL A 100 2.32 2.69 -5.86
CA VAL A 100 2.33 2.77 -7.33
C VAL A 100 2.32 1.36 -7.88
N ILE A 101 1.30 1.06 -8.66
CA ILE A 101 1.12 -0.22 -9.35
C ILE A 101 1.32 0.00 -10.85
N GLN A 102 1.95 -0.96 -11.51
CA GLN A 102 2.09 -0.92 -12.96
C GLN A 102 1.69 -2.25 -13.56
N VAL A 103 0.72 -2.21 -14.45
CA VAL A 103 0.20 -3.39 -15.18
C VAL A 103 0.14 -3.03 -16.65
N GLU A 104 0.90 -3.73 -17.48
CA GLU A 104 0.81 -3.65 -18.95
C GLU A 104 0.77 -2.23 -19.51
N GLY A 105 1.68 -1.37 -19.08
CA GLY A 105 1.73 0.00 -19.58
C GLY A 105 0.75 0.95 -18.92
N VAL A 106 0.07 0.52 -17.86
CA VAL A 106 -0.80 1.38 -17.05
C VAL A 106 -0.18 1.53 -15.68
N ARG A 107 -0.09 2.78 -15.21
CA ARG A 107 0.36 3.09 -13.87
C ARG A 107 -0.80 3.64 -13.07
N ALA A 108 -1.06 3.04 -11.92
CA ALA A 108 -2.06 3.53 -10.97
C ALA A 108 -1.36 3.95 -9.69
N VAL A 109 -1.67 5.16 -9.23
CA VAL A 109 -1.21 5.65 -7.93
C VAL A 109 -2.42 5.64 -7.00
N ALA A 110 -2.30 4.91 -5.90
CA ALA A 110 -3.35 4.83 -4.89
C ALA A 110 -2.79 5.24 -3.54
N GLU A 111 -3.64 5.79 -2.72
CA GLU A 111 -3.23 6.26 -1.40
C GLU A 111 -4.19 5.76 -0.33
N MET A 112 -3.66 5.65 0.88
CA MET A 112 -4.48 5.50 2.08
C MET A 112 -3.98 6.56 3.06
N ARG A 113 -4.87 7.44 3.49
CA ARG A 113 -4.54 8.44 4.51
C ARG A 113 -5.78 8.90 5.24
N TYR A 114 -5.57 9.39 6.44
CA TYR A 114 -6.67 9.93 7.23
C TYR A 114 -7.16 11.24 6.63
N VAL A 115 -8.45 11.31 6.36
CA VAL A 115 -9.09 12.50 5.82
C VAL A 115 -9.96 13.12 6.92
N ASN A 116 -9.55 14.27 7.43
CA ASN A 116 -10.17 14.92 8.58
C ASN A 116 -11.68 15.14 8.40
N GLU A 117 -12.10 15.63 7.25
CA GLU A 117 -13.50 15.92 6.98
C GLU A 117 -14.38 14.68 6.96
N LEU A 118 -13.78 13.51 6.67
CA LEU A 118 -14.47 12.22 6.69
C LEU A 118 -14.27 11.47 8.00
N ARG A 119 -13.29 11.85 8.79
CA ARG A 119 -12.89 11.14 10.00
C ARG A 119 -12.64 9.67 9.72
N TYR A 120 -11.88 9.40 8.65
CA TYR A 120 -11.73 8.05 8.15
C TYR A 120 -10.39 7.88 7.42
N PRO A 121 -9.72 6.73 7.57
CA PRO A 121 -8.54 6.41 6.76
C PRO A 121 -8.99 5.93 5.37
N LEU A 122 -9.11 6.86 4.45
CA LEU A 122 -9.64 6.59 3.11
C LEU A 122 -8.59 5.96 2.22
N MET A 123 -8.97 4.87 1.55
CA MET A 123 -8.20 4.30 0.45
C MET A 123 -8.81 4.80 -0.84
N PHE A 124 -7.99 5.35 -1.73
CA PHE A 124 -8.52 5.92 -2.97
C PHE A 124 -7.50 5.88 -4.09
N VAL A 125 -8.02 5.92 -5.30
CA VAL A 125 -7.18 6.04 -6.50
C VAL A 125 -6.92 7.52 -6.74
N LYS A 126 -5.65 7.89 -6.71
CA LYS A 126 -5.24 9.28 -6.91
C LYS A 126 -5.08 9.61 -8.38
N GLU A 127 -4.50 8.68 -9.15
CA GLU A 127 -4.12 8.95 -10.53
C GLU A 127 -3.99 7.65 -11.30
N ILE A 128 -4.42 7.65 -12.55
CA ILE A 128 -4.16 6.56 -13.48
C ILE A 128 -3.58 7.20 -14.73
N SER A 129 -2.46 6.65 -15.21
CA SER A 129 -1.80 7.16 -16.41
C SER A 129 -1.29 6.00 -17.25
N GLU A 130 -1.05 6.28 -18.50
CA GLU A 130 -0.41 5.32 -19.38
C GLU A 130 1.07 5.59 -19.42
N VAL A 131 1.87 4.54 -19.42
CA VAL A 131 3.32 4.61 -19.43
C VAL A 131 3.85 3.66 -20.48
N GLU A 132 5.10 3.88 -20.88
CA GLU A 132 5.72 2.94 -21.79
C GLU A 132 5.96 1.60 -21.11
N SER A 133 5.77 0.53 -21.88
CA SER A 133 6.02 -0.83 -21.42
C SER A 133 7.45 -0.97 -20.94
N GLY A 134 7.64 -1.46 -19.73
CA GLY A 134 8.97 -1.67 -19.16
C GLY A 134 9.54 -0.50 -18.36
N ASP A 135 8.81 0.58 -18.23
CA ASP A 135 9.25 1.73 -17.41
C ASP A 135 9.24 1.41 -15.90
#